data_ac81934f14a99737d48f9ebee916ef8c
#
_entry.id   ac81934f14a99737d48f9ebee916ef8c
#
_cell.length_a   1.000
_cell.length_b   1.000
_cell.length_c   1.000
_cell.angle_alpha   90.00
_cell.angle_beta   90.00
_cell.angle_gamma   90.00
#
_symmetry.space_group_name_H-M   'P 1'
#
loop_
_entity.id
_entity.type
_entity.pdbx_description
1 polymer ?
#
loop_
_entity_poly.entity_id
_entity_poly.type
_entity_poly.pdbx_seq_one_letter_code
_entity_poly.pdbx_strand_id
1 'polypeptide(L)'
;MKNNKNYFIGFGILAVLAVIFRIFDKKFAELLFHRGNFFGGLCETVGSALPFALCAFCFATLIFCRHTRTTRIKNRILSVVFGIASLLSSAVTVYTAMISSATKNYVAMAIVAIFLTSVFITLGATLFKTSYQKILMTKHAKIGLISSAVSVCLYFVAKLMPQRASYAAIVESIEKFGNPDTPSKFVPMISLPGIGAALLLWIVCFSDIFPKFRFGKKYFFAVSVTVAAAMLFGVISSGNCYGSEFIYGLAVGCIVLFMTSSFVEKKE
;
A
#
# COMPACT_ATOMS: atom_id res chain seq x y z
N MET A 1 -10.11 -6.90 23.93
CA MET A 1 -11.39 -7.05 23.23
C MET A 1 -12.33 -5.82 23.27
N LYS A 2 -11.91 -4.64 23.72
CA LYS A 2 -12.83 -3.51 23.99
C LYS A 2 -13.15 -2.62 22.77
N ASN A 3 -12.60 -2.88 21.57
CA ASN A 3 -12.75 -1.98 20.41
C ASN A 3 -13.20 -2.62 19.09
N ASN A 4 -13.74 -3.85 19.12
CA ASN A 4 -14.19 -4.50 17.86
C ASN A 4 -15.34 -3.76 17.18
N LYS A 5 -16.19 -3.03 17.94
CA LYS A 5 -17.32 -2.29 17.36
C LYS A 5 -16.90 -1.25 16.32
N ASN A 6 -15.79 -0.54 16.55
CA ASN A 6 -15.33 0.50 15.62
C ASN A 6 -14.83 -0.07 14.28
N TYR A 7 -14.23 -1.27 14.32
CA TYR A 7 -13.80 -1.95 13.09
C TYR A 7 -14.99 -2.44 12.26
N PHE A 8 -16.02 -3.00 12.91
CA PHE A 8 -17.25 -3.39 12.21
C PHE A 8 -17.96 -2.21 11.56
N ILE A 9 -18.01 -1.05 12.25
CA ILE A 9 -18.57 0.18 11.69
C ILE A 9 -17.74 0.60 10.46
N GLY A 10 -16.40 0.60 10.57
CA GLY A 10 -15.51 0.95 9.44
C GLY A 10 -15.72 0.03 8.23
N PHE A 11 -15.80 -1.27 8.44
CA PHE A 11 -16.09 -2.24 7.36
C PHE A 11 -17.49 -2.05 6.78
N GLY A 12 -18.49 -1.76 7.60
CA GLY A 12 -19.83 -1.42 7.13
C GLY A 12 -19.83 -0.20 6.21
N ILE A 13 -19.12 0.86 6.59
CA ILE A 13 -18.95 2.06 5.75
C ILE A 13 -18.27 1.72 4.43
N LEU A 14 -17.17 0.94 4.46
CA LEU A 14 -16.47 0.52 3.24
C LEU A 14 -17.36 -0.32 2.33
N ALA A 15 -18.20 -1.22 2.88
CA ALA A 15 -19.14 -2.02 2.10
C ALA A 15 -20.18 -1.14 1.42
N VAL A 16 -20.77 -0.17 2.13
CA VAL A 16 -21.72 0.78 1.56
C VAL A 16 -21.07 1.62 0.46
N LEU A 17 -19.86 2.14 0.70
CA LEU A 17 -19.12 2.89 -0.31
C LEU A 17 -18.82 2.03 -1.54
N ALA A 18 -18.43 0.77 -1.36
CA ALA A 18 -18.17 -0.15 -2.46
C ALA A 18 -19.41 -0.35 -3.36
N VAL A 19 -20.59 -0.47 -2.75
CA VAL A 19 -21.87 -0.57 -3.49
C VAL A 19 -22.19 0.72 -4.23
N ILE A 20 -22.06 1.89 -3.57
CA ILE A 20 -22.31 3.19 -4.18
C ILE A 20 -21.37 3.40 -5.38
N PHE A 21 -20.08 3.22 -5.18
CA PHE A 21 -19.12 3.38 -6.28
C PHE A 21 -19.39 2.37 -7.40
N ARG A 22 -19.78 1.13 -7.09
CA ARG A 22 -20.11 0.13 -8.12
C ARG A 22 -21.29 0.53 -8.99
N ILE A 23 -22.31 1.13 -8.41
CA ILE A 23 -23.49 1.61 -9.15
C ILE A 23 -23.13 2.81 -10.03
N PHE A 24 -22.29 3.71 -9.54
CA PHE A 24 -21.99 4.98 -10.18
C PHE A 24 -20.60 5.02 -10.86
N ASP A 25 -19.86 3.92 -10.91
CA ASP A 25 -18.48 3.86 -11.45
C ASP A 25 -18.31 4.57 -12.80
N LYS A 26 -19.22 4.29 -13.74
CA LYS A 26 -19.18 4.89 -15.08
C LYS A 26 -19.40 6.40 -15.01
N LYS A 27 -20.39 6.85 -14.24
CA LYS A 27 -20.70 8.29 -14.09
C LYS A 27 -19.56 9.04 -13.40
N PHE A 28 -18.95 8.44 -12.36
CA PHE A 28 -17.79 9.04 -11.70
C PHE A 28 -16.58 9.10 -12.61
N ALA A 29 -16.34 8.04 -13.42
CA ALA A 29 -15.26 8.05 -14.38
C ALA A 29 -15.49 9.12 -15.46
N GLU A 30 -16.69 9.21 -16.04
CA GLU A 30 -17.03 10.25 -17.02
C GLU A 30 -16.88 11.67 -16.48
N LEU A 31 -17.25 11.91 -15.21
CA LEU A 31 -17.19 13.22 -14.57
C LEU A 31 -15.75 13.64 -14.21
N LEU A 32 -14.93 12.70 -13.75
CA LEU A 32 -13.63 13.00 -13.16
C LEU A 32 -12.45 12.71 -14.11
N PHE A 33 -12.69 11.91 -15.16
CA PHE A 33 -11.61 11.52 -16.09
C PHE A 33 -11.04 12.74 -16.82
N HIS A 34 -9.72 12.87 -16.75
CA HIS A 34 -8.99 13.88 -17.50
C HIS A 34 -7.76 13.24 -18.12
N ARG A 35 -7.70 13.19 -19.43
CA ARG A 35 -6.58 12.58 -20.15
C ARG A 35 -5.28 13.31 -19.82
N GLY A 36 -4.25 12.54 -19.45
CA GLY A 36 -2.95 13.12 -19.11
C GLY A 36 -2.91 13.83 -17.75
N ASN A 37 -3.87 13.57 -16.85
CA ASN A 37 -3.88 14.17 -15.53
C ASN A 37 -2.67 13.69 -14.70
N PHE A 38 -1.72 14.63 -14.48
CA PHE A 38 -0.51 14.38 -13.71
C PHE A 38 -0.82 13.91 -12.27
N PHE A 39 -1.81 14.52 -11.62
CA PHE A 39 -2.20 14.15 -10.25
C PHE A 39 -2.74 12.72 -10.19
N GLY A 40 -3.56 12.33 -11.16
CA GLY A 40 -4.08 10.98 -11.28
C GLY A 40 -2.98 9.95 -11.45
N GLY A 41 -2.06 10.18 -12.37
CA GLY A 41 -0.89 9.34 -12.59
C GLY A 41 0.01 9.24 -11.35
N LEU A 42 0.21 10.34 -10.64
CA LEU A 42 0.97 10.35 -9.39
C LEU A 42 0.31 9.50 -8.29
N CYS A 43 -1.00 9.65 -8.08
CA CYS A 43 -1.75 8.88 -7.09
C CYS A 43 -1.72 7.37 -7.39
N GLU A 44 -1.86 6.99 -8.64
CA GLU A 44 -1.77 5.60 -9.08
C GLU A 44 -0.37 5.03 -8.85
N THR A 45 0.64 5.75 -9.29
CA THR A 45 2.05 5.37 -9.15
C THR A 45 2.46 5.21 -7.70
N VAL A 46 2.21 6.23 -6.88
CA VAL A 46 2.53 6.22 -5.45
C VAL A 46 1.75 5.11 -4.74
N GLY A 47 0.44 5.01 -5.00
CA GLY A 47 -0.40 4.00 -4.38
C GLY A 47 0.05 2.57 -4.68
N SER A 48 0.43 2.30 -5.92
CA SER A 48 0.92 1.00 -6.35
C SER A 48 2.30 0.65 -5.75
N ALA A 49 3.14 1.65 -5.50
CA ALA A 49 4.46 1.47 -4.93
C ALA A 49 4.45 1.32 -3.39
N LEU A 50 3.43 1.85 -2.70
CA LEU A 50 3.34 1.88 -1.23
C LEU A 50 3.50 0.51 -0.54
N PRO A 51 2.87 -0.60 -0.99
CA PRO A 51 3.05 -1.90 -0.36
C PRO A 51 4.51 -2.35 -0.32
N PHE A 52 5.23 -2.13 -1.41
CA PHE A 52 6.64 -2.50 -1.54
C PHE A 52 7.55 -1.55 -0.77
N ALA A 53 7.26 -0.25 -0.75
CA ALA A 53 7.96 0.74 0.07
C ALA A 53 7.82 0.43 1.56
N LEU A 54 6.64 0.02 2.02
CA LEU A 54 6.41 -0.42 3.39
C LEU A 54 7.25 -1.67 3.72
N CYS A 55 7.31 -2.67 2.82
CA CYS A 55 8.19 -3.82 2.98
C CYS A 55 9.66 -3.40 3.10
N ALA A 56 10.13 -2.51 2.22
CA ALA A 56 11.51 -2.03 2.22
C ALA A 56 11.85 -1.32 3.54
N PHE A 57 10.97 -0.45 4.02
CA PHE A 57 11.14 0.24 5.30
C PHE A 57 11.12 -0.72 6.50
N CYS A 58 10.20 -1.68 6.52
CA CYS A 58 10.13 -2.68 7.58
C CYS A 58 11.39 -3.55 7.62
N PHE A 59 11.89 -4.01 6.48
CA PHE A 59 13.16 -4.76 6.43
C PHE A 59 14.35 -3.91 6.88
N ALA A 60 14.44 -2.65 6.43
CA ALA A 60 15.50 -1.75 6.85
C ALA A 60 15.52 -1.52 8.37
N THR A 61 14.35 -1.37 9.00
CA THR A 61 14.25 -1.18 10.45
C THR A 61 14.62 -2.44 11.23
N LEU A 62 14.30 -3.64 10.71
CA LEU A 62 14.64 -4.91 11.33
C LEU A 62 16.16 -5.17 11.39
N ILE A 63 16.98 -4.51 10.57
CA ILE A 63 18.44 -4.56 10.65
C ILE A 63 18.91 -4.14 12.06
N PHE A 64 18.25 -3.16 12.67
CA PHE A 64 18.61 -2.58 13.97
C PHE A 64 17.88 -3.21 15.16
N CYS A 65 16.84 -3.99 14.88
CA CYS A 65 16.03 -4.68 15.89
C CYS A 65 16.68 -6.01 16.22
N ARG A 66 17.67 -6.02 17.17
CA ARG A 66 18.37 -7.23 17.58
C ARG A 66 17.44 -8.13 18.41
N HIS A 67 17.31 -9.38 18.02
CA HIS A 67 16.73 -10.39 18.87
C HIS A 67 17.71 -10.74 20.01
N THR A 68 17.33 -10.40 21.22
CA THR A 68 18.13 -10.66 22.45
C THR A 68 18.39 -12.16 22.71
N ARG A 69 17.61 -13.05 22.08
CA ARG A 69 17.70 -14.51 22.26
C ARG A 69 18.56 -15.23 21.22
N THR A 70 19.15 -14.54 20.24
CA THR A 70 19.91 -15.16 19.16
C THR A 70 21.42 -14.95 19.35
N THR A 71 22.22 -15.93 18.89
CA THR A 71 23.67 -15.81 18.89
C THR A 71 24.14 -14.66 18.02
N ARG A 72 25.31 -14.08 18.34
CA ARG A 72 25.89 -12.93 17.64
C ARG A 72 26.05 -13.17 16.12
N ILE A 73 26.36 -14.42 15.75
CA ILE A 73 26.51 -14.84 14.34
C ILE A 73 25.14 -14.81 13.62
N LYS A 74 24.11 -15.40 14.22
CA LYS A 74 22.75 -15.39 13.64
C LYS A 74 22.21 -13.98 13.46
N ASN A 75 22.49 -13.06 14.40
CA ASN A 75 22.08 -11.67 14.27
C ASN A 75 22.79 -10.95 13.11
N ARG A 76 24.06 -11.25 12.82
CA ARG A 76 24.78 -10.70 11.67
C ARG A 76 24.20 -11.21 10.35
N ILE A 77 23.96 -12.52 10.25
CA ILE A 77 23.35 -13.13 9.06
C ILE A 77 21.98 -12.53 8.80
N LEU A 78 21.12 -12.42 9.83
CA LEU A 78 19.80 -11.81 9.70
C LEU A 78 19.85 -10.35 9.25
N SER A 79 20.82 -9.56 9.77
CA SER A 79 20.99 -8.17 9.32
C SER A 79 21.35 -8.07 7.84
N VAL A 80 22.22 -8.97 7.34
CA VAL A 80 22.55 -9.02 5.90
C VAL A 80 21.32 -9.42 5.08
N VAL A 81 20.61 -10.46 5.50
CA VAL A 81 19.37 -10.91 4.81
C VAL A 81 18.33 -9.79 4.75
N PHE A 82 18.08 -9.09 5.86
CA PHE A 82 17.15 -7.96 5.88
C PHE A 82 17.64 -6.77 5.02
N GLY A 83 18.95 -6.52 4.96
CA GLY A 83 19.53 -5.52 4.07
C GLY A 83 19.27 -5.84 2.59
N ILE A 84 19.53 -7.08 2.18
CA ILE A 84 19.25 -7.55 0.82
C ILE A 84 17.72 -7.48 0.53
N ALA A 85 16.89 -7.95 1.44
CA ALA A 85 15.43 -7.90 1.29
C ALA A 85 14.89 -6.46 1.17
N SER A 86 15.46 -5.53 1.94
CA SER A 86 15.15 -4.10 1.84
C SER A 86 15.52 -3.54 0.47
N LEU A 87 16.72 -3.87 -0.04
CA LEU A 87 17.17 -3.44 -1.37
C LEU A 87 16.27 -3.99 -2.48
N LEU A 88 15.94 -5.27 -2.44
CA LEU A 88 15.02 -5.89 -3.41
C LEU A 88 13.63 -5.26 -3.37
N SER A 89 13.09 -5.03 -2.19
CA SER A 89 11.78 -4.36 -2.05
C SER A 89 11.83 -2.91 -2.53
N SER A 90 12.92 -2.18 -2.30
CA SER A 90 13.12 -0.83 -2.86
C SER A 90 13.22 -0.85 -4.39
N ALA A 91 13.90 -1.86 -4.96
CA ALA A 91 13.98 -2.02 -6.40
C ALA A 91 12.60 -2.26 -7.03
N VAL A 92 11.76 -3.11 -6.40
CA VAL A 92 10.37 -3.32 -6.84
C VAL A 92 9.55 -2.04 -6.68
N THR A 93 9.73 -1.27 -5.59
CA THR A 93 9.08 0.03 -5.38
C THR A 93 9.38 0.99 -6.53
N VAL A 94 10.66 1.12 -6.89
CA VAL A 94 11.08 2.01 -7.99
C VAL A 94 10.60 1.50 -9.33
N TYR A 95 10.65 0.18 -9.55
CA TYR A 95 10.14 -0.43 -10.77
C TYR A 95 8.64 -0.16 -10.96
N THR A 96 7.83 -0.39 -9.93
CA THR A 96 6.38 -0.10 -9.97
C THR A 96 6.09 1.38 -10.18
N ALA A 97 6.89 2.26 -9.58
CA ALA A 97 6.77 3.69 -9.78
C ALA A 97 7.13 4.15 -11.19
N MET A 98 8.06 3.47 -11.87
CA MET A 98 8.54 3.83 -13.20
C MET A 98 7.91 3.02 -14.35
N ILE A 99 6.99 2.09 -14.05
CA ILE A 99 6.38 1.21 -15.06
C ILE A 99 5.60 1.99 -16.13
N SER A 100 5.07 3.16 -15.76
CA SER A 100 4.33 4.06 -16.65
C SER A 100 5.23 5.01 -17.44
N SER A 101 6.54 5.07 -17.16
CA SER A 101 7.45 5.95 -17.89
C SER A 101 7.83 5.36 -19.23
N ALA A 102 7.84 6.19 -20.26
CA ALA A 102 8.15 5.78 -21.65
C ALA A 102 9.61 5.29 -21.80
N THR A 103 10.53 5.77 -20.97
CA THR A 103 11.95 5.41 -20.99
C THR A 103 12.34 4.62 -19.77
N LYS A 104 12.51 3.30 -19.94
CA LYS A 104 12.98 2.40 -18.86
C LYS A 104 14.50 2.46 -18.76
N ASN A 105 15.02 3.38 -17.96
CA ASN A 105 16.44 3.43 -17.66
C ASN A 105 16.76 2.60 -16.42
N TYR A 106 17.18 1.33 -16.62
CA TYR A 106 17.48 0.39 -15.51
C TYR A 106 18.62 0.85 -14.61
N VAL A 107 19.59 1.61 -15.13
CA VAL A 107 20.70 2.16 -14.34
C VAL A 107 20.17 3.23 -13.37
N ALA A 108 19.36 4.15 -13.87
CA ALA A 108 18.71 5.15 -13.02
C ALA A 108 17.82 4.49 -11.93
N MET A 109 17.07 3.45 -12.30
CA MET A 109 16.25 2.69 -11.36
C MET A 109 17.09 2.05 -10.25
N ALA A 110 18.24 1.45 -10.59
CA ALA A 110 19.13 0.85 -9.60
C ALA A 110 19.70 1.92 -8.64
N ILE A 111 20.12 3.07 -9.15
CA ILE A 111 20.62 4.19 -8.34
C ILE A 111 19.54 4.68 -7.36
N VAL A 112 18.33 4.90 -7.85
CA VAL A 112 17.19 5.36 -7.01
C VAL A 112 16.83 4.31 -5.95
N ALA A 113 16.87 3.02 -6.29
CA ALA A 113 16.59 1.94 -5.33
C ALA A 113 17.66 1.88 -4.22
N ILE A 114 18.94 2.02 -4.55
CA ILE A 114 20.03 2.09 -3.57
C ILE A 114 19.86 3.32 -2.68
N PHE A 115 19.56 4.48 -3.26
CA PHE A 115 19.32 5.71 -2.52
C PHE A 115 18.13 5.55 -1.55
N LEU A 116 17.00 5.03 -2.01
CA LEU A 116 15.80 4.80 -1.18
C LEU A 116 16.11 3.84 -0.02
N THR A 117 16.84 2.74 -0.31
CA THR A 117 17.28 1.80 0.72
C THR A 117 18.16 2.48 1.77
N SER A 118 19.10 3.32 1.34
CA SER A 118 19.99 4.07 2.23
C SER A 118 19.21 5.03 3.13
N VAL A 119 18.20 5.71 2.58
CA VAL A 119 17.29 6.58 3.34
C VAL A 119 16.55 5.77 4.40
N PHE A 120 15.96 4.62 4.04
CA PHE A 120 15.22 3.79 5.00
C PHE A 120 16.13 3.21 6.10
N ILE A 121 17.35 2.79 5.76
CA ILE A 121 18.35 2.33 6.74
C ILE A 121 18.70 3.47 7.70
N THR A 122 18.97 4.66 7.18
CA THR A 122 19.31 5.83 8.00
C THR A 122 18.16 6.22 8.92
N LEU A 123 16.93 6.25 8.41
CA LEU A 123 15.73 6.48 9.22
C LEU A 123 15.58 5.40 10.32
N GLY A 124 15.75 4.12 9.97
CA GLY A 124 15.71 3.03 10.95
C GLY A 124 16.76 3.19 12.05
N ALA A 125 17.99 3.59 11.70
CA ALA A 125 19.07 3.80 12.65
C ALA A 125 18.83 4.99 13.58
N THR A 126 18.25 6.08 13.04
CA THR A 126 18.08 7.34 13.78
C THR A 126 16.82 7.36 14.64
N LEU A 127 15.73 6.73 14.18
CA LEU A 127 14.43 6.77 14.85
C LEU A 127 14.35 5.82 16.05
N PHE A 128 14.98 4.64 15.99
CA PHE A 128 14.80 3.59 17.01
C PHE A 128 16.03 3.48 17.91
N LYS A 129 16.15 4.38 18.87
CA LYS A 129 17.32 4.45 19.79
C LYS A 129 17.14 3.59 21.04
N THR A 130 15.95 3.57 21.64
CA THR A 130 15.71 2.86 22.90
C THR A 130 15.34 1.39 22.68
N SER A 131 15.65 0.53 23.67
CA SER A 131 15.27 -0.90 23.62
C SER A 131 13.75 -1.09 23.48
N TYR A 132 12.96 -0.25 24.16
CA TYR A 132 11.50 -0.26 24.06
C TYR A 132 11.02 0.01 22.63
N GLN A 133 11.55 1.06 21.97
CA GLN A 133 11.21 1.39 20.59
C GLN A 133 11.57 0.25 19.63
N LYS A 134 12.72 -0.40 19.82
CA LYS A 134 13.15 -1.53 18.99
C LYS A 134 12.23 -2.75 19.12
N ILE A 135 11.80 -3.08 20.34
CA ILE A 135 10.87 -4.20 20.56
C ILE A 135 9.53 -3.90 19.87
N LEU A 136 9.00 -2.71 20.11
CA LEU A 136 7.70 -2.30 19.56
C LEU A 136 7.75 -2.21 18.04
N MET A 137 8.84 -1.65 17.50
CA MET A 137 9.04 -1.59 16.04
C MET A 137 9.18 -2.98 15.42
N THR A 138 9.83 -3.93 16.09
CA THR A 138 9.92 -5.31 15.59
C THR A 138 8.52 -5.92 15.43
N LYS A 139 7.63 -5.68 16.38
CA LYS A 139 6.23 -6.11 16.30
C LYS A 139 5.50 -5.47 15.11
N HIS A 140 5.57 -4.15 15.01
CA HIS A 140 4.91 -3.42 13.93
C HIS A 140 5.52 -3.71 12.55
N ALA A 141 6.83 -3.94 12.45
CA ALA A 141 7.46 -4.35 11.21
C ALA A 141 6.97 -5.73 10.73
N LYS A 142 6.78 -6.69 11.64
CA LYS A 142 6.16 -7.99 11.29
C LYS A 142 4.74 -7.80 10.75
N ILE A 143 3.94 -6.94 11.40
CA ILE A 143 2.59 -6.62 10.93
C ILE A 143 2.65 -6.02 9.52
N GLY A 144 3.49 -5.01 9.31
CA GLY A 144 3.66 -4.35 8.01
C GLY A 144 4.09 -5.32 6.90
N LEU A 145 5.10 -6.17 7.17
CA LEU A 145 5.60 -7.16 6.21
C LEU A 145 4.54 -8.20 5.82
N ILE A 146 3.90 -8.82 6.81
CA ILE A 146 2.89 -9.85 6.55
C ILE A 146 1.69 -9.23 5.83
N SER A 147 1.23 -8.06 6.28
CA SER A 147 0.09 -7.39 5.65
C SER A 147 0.39 -7.01 4.20
N SER A 148 1.56 -6.45 3.91
CA SER A 148 1.96 -6.12 2.54
C SER A 148 2.08 -7.36 1.67
N ALA A 149 2.76 -8.40 2.14
CA ALA A 149 2.95 -9.64 1.39
C ALA A 149 1.61 -10.31 1.06
N VAL A 150 0.74 -10.50 2.06
CA VAL A 150 -0.57 -11.14 1.86
C VAL A 150 -1.45 -10.30 0.93
N SER A 151 -1.49 -8.97 1.11
CA SER A 151 -2.29 -8.09 0.25
C SER A 151 -1.82 -8.10 -1.20
N VAL A 152 -0.50 -8.12 -1.43
CA VAL A 152 0.09 -8.22 -2.77
C VAL A 152 -0.20 -9.58 -3.39
N CYS A 153 -0.11 -10.67 -2.63
CA CYS A 153 -0.49 -12.01 -3.12
C CYS A 153 -1.97 -12.05 -3.52
N LEU A 154 -2.88 -11.51 -2.70
CA LEU A 154 -4.30 -11.43 -3.02
C LEU A 154 -4.57 -10.59 -4.27
N TYR A 155 -3.83 -9.49 -4.47
CA TYR A 155 -3.91 -8.72 -5.70
C TYR A 155 -3.51 -9.53 -6.93
N PHE A 156 -2.40 -10.28 -6.87
CA PHE A 156 -1.97 -11.12 -7.99
C PHE A 156 -2.97 -12.25 -8.28
N VAL A 157 -3.53 -12.89 -7.24
CA VAL A 157 -4.58 -13.90 -7.41
C VAL A 157 -5.82 -13.29 -8.07
N ALA A 158 -6.24 -12.10 -7.63
CA ALA A 158 -7.36 -11.40 -8.26
C ALA A 158 -7.07 -11.04 -9.72
N LYS A 159 -5.81 -10.72 -10.06
CA LYS A 159 -5.39 -10.40 -11.42
C LYS A 159 -5.43 -11.60 -12.39
N LEU A 160 -5.43 -12.83 -11.87
CA LEU A 160 -5.63 -14.04 -12.69
C LEU A 160 -7.09 -14.22 -13.14
N MET A 161 -8.03 -13.50 -12.54
CA MET A 161 -9.44 -13.53 -12.93
C MET A 161 -9.68 -12.61 -14.13
N PRO A 162 -10.75 -12.85 -14.94
CA PRO A 162 -11.11 -11.98 -16.07
C PRO A 162 -11.27 -10.53 -15.64
N GLN A 163 -10.52 -9.64 -16.28
CA GLN A 163 -10.46 -8.24 -15.91
C GLN A 163 -11.41 -7.38 -16.74
N ARG A 164 -11.98 -6.35 -16.12
CA ARG A 164 -12.77 -5.31 -16.79
C ARG A 164 -11.80 -4.32 -17.45
N ALA A 165 -12.11 -3.83 -18.65
CA ALA A 165 -11.34 -2.77 -19.28
C ALA A 165 -11.38 -1.49 -18.44
N SER A 166 -10.26 -0.79 -18.32
CA SER A 166 -10.21 0.52 -17.66
C SER A 166 -10.98 1.56 -18.48
N TYR A 167 -11.47 2.61 -17.82
CA TYR A 167 -12.20 3.67 -18.51
C TYR A 167 -11.33 4.35 -19.58
N ALA A 168 -10.05 4.57 -19.30
CA ALA A 168 -9.10 5.13 -20.27
C ALA A 168 -8.95 4.24 -21.50
N ALA A 169 -8.88 2.91 -21.35
CA ALA A 169 -8.80 1.97 -22.47
C ALA A 169 -10.09 1.96 -23.30
N ILE A 170 -11.26 2.10 -22.66
CA ILE A 170 -12.55 2.19 -23.35
C ILE A 170 -12.59 3.46 -24.21
N VAL A 171 -12.20 4.61 -23.67
CA VAL A 171 -12.17 5.89 -24.42
C VAL A 171 -11.22 5.79 -25.60
N GLU A 172 -10.02 5.21 -25.40
CA GLU A 172 -9.05 5.04 -26.48
C GLU A 172 -9.58 4.09 -27.58
N SER A 173 -10.29 3.02 -27.23
CA SER A 173 -10.89 2.11 -28.20
C SER A 173 -12.02 2.75 -29.00
N ILE A 174 -12.86 3.59 -28.39
CA ILE A 174 -13.89 4.35 -29.07
C ILE A 174 -13.28 5.33 -30.08
N GLU A 175 -12.21 6.03 -29.69
CA GLU A 175 -11.50 6.96 -30.57
C GLU A 175 -10.86 6.25 -31.80
N LYS A 176 -10.29 5.05 -31.59
CA LYS A 176 -9.61 4.30 -32.66
C LYS A 176 -10.53 3.49 -33.55
N PHE A 177 -11.56 2.87 -32.99
CA PHE A 177 -12.36 1.85 -33.67
C PHE A 177 -13.86 2.15 -33.73
N GLY A 178 -14.34 3.22 -33.11
CA GLY A 178 -15.76 3.64 -33.10
C GLY A 178 -16.68 2.70 -32.31
N ASN A 179 -16.17 1.65 -31.69
CA ASN A 179 -16.97 0.66 -30.97
C ASN A 179 -16.38 0.37 -29.57
N PRO A 180 -17.13 0.52 -28.51
CA PRO A 180 -16.62 0.20 -27.19
C PRO A 180 -16.59 -1.32 -27.01
N ASP A 181 -15.40 -1.92 -27.00
CA ASP A 181 -15.22 -3.26 -26.45
C ASP A 181 -15.53 -3.23 -24.95
N THR A 182 -16.79 -3.49 -24.62
CA THR A 182 -17.24 -3.59 -23.24
C THR A 182 -17.19 -5.05 -22.79
N PRO A 183 -16.15 -5.49 -22.10
CA PRO A 183 -16.22 -6.76 -21.40
C PRO A 183 -17.22 -6.62 -20.25
N SER A 184 -18.40 -7.19 -20.44
CA SER A 184 -19.55 -7.12 -19.52
C SER A 184 -19.45 -8.08 -18.34
N LYS A 185 -18.24 -8.43 -17.86
CA LYS A 185 -18.13 -9.40 -16.77
C LYS A 185 -17.95 -8.73 -15.40
N PHE A 186 -18.88 -9.07 -14.54
CA PHE A 186 -19.00 -8.62 -13.15
C PHE A 186 -17.99 -9.35 -12.26
N VAL A 187 -16.72 -8.97 -12.32
CA VAL A 187 -15.72 -9.45 -11.36
C VAL A 187 -15.23 -8.25 -10.55
N PRO A 188 -15.33 -8.29 -9.21
CA PRO A 188 -14.76 -7.25 -8.37
C PRO A 188 -13.24 -7.30 -8.52
N MET A 189 -12.66 -6.24 -9.08
CA MET A 189 -11.22 -6.11 -9.19
C MET A 189 -10.67 -5.42 -7.96
N ILE A 190 -9.54 -5.91 -7.49
CA ILE A 190 -8.80 -5.34 -6.38
C ILE A 190 -7.71 -4.44 -6.99
N SER A 191 -7.71 -3.15 -6.66
CA SER A 191 -6.65 -2.26 -7.14
C SER A 191 -5.47 -2.23 -6.19
N LEU A 192 -4.26 -2.21 -6.75
CA LEU A 192 -3.04 -2.09 -5.97
C LEU A 192 -2.92 -0.72 -5.29
N PRO A 193 -3.31 0.42 -5.91
CA PRO A 193 -3.39 1.70 -5.23
C PRO A 193 -4.32 1.72 -4.02
N GLY A 194 -5.46 1.03 -4.08
CA GLY A 194 -6.37 0.89 -2.94
C GLY A 194 -5.75 0.12 -1.78
N ILE A 195 -5.03 -0.97 -2.07
CA ILE A 195 -4.23 -1.69 -1.06
C ILE A 195 -3.17 -0.76 -0.44
N GLY A 196 -2.45 0.00 -1.26
CA GLY A 196 -1.45 0.95 -0.79
C GLY A 196 -2.05 2.00 0.15
N ALA A 197 -3.22 2.54 -0.21
CA ALA A 197 -3.96 3.47 0.64
C ALA A 197 -4.35 2.86 2.00
N ALA A 198 -4.79 1.60 2.02
CA ALA A 198 -5.08 0.89 3.28
C ALA A 198 -3.84 0.72 4.17
N LEU A 199 -2.71 0.38 3.57
CA LEU A 199 -1.46 0.17 4.29
C LEU A 199 -0.88 1.46 4.87
N LEU A 200 -1.31 2.65 4.42
CA LEU A 200 -0.99 3.91 5.09
C LEU A 200 -1.49 3.95 6.54
N LEU A 201 -2.55 3.22 6.87
CA LEU A 201 -3.02 3.11 8.25
C LEU A 201 -1.97 2.48 9.19
N TRP A 202 -1.01 1.73 8.64
CA TRP A 202 0.12 1.22 9.41
C TRP A 202 0.93 2.35 10.08
N ILE A 203 0.98 3.56 9.49
CA ILE A 203 1.65 4.73 10.08
C ILE A 203 1.11 5.08 11.48
N VAL A 204 -0.13 4.72 11.77
CA VAL A 204 -0.74 4.94 13.09
C VAL A 204 0.06 4.26 14.21
N CYS A 205 0.78 3.16 13.91
CA CYS A 205 1.65 2.51 14.90
C CYS A 205 2.81 3.39 15.40
N PHE A 206 3.23 4.41 14.64
CA PHE A 206 4.25 5.35 15.14
C PHE A 206 3.81 6.08 16.41
N SER A 207 2.51 6.28 16.60
CA SER A 207 1.98 6.86 17.85
C SER A 207 2.23 5.99 19.08
N ASP A 208 2.32 4.68 18.89
CA ASP A 208 2.60 3.73 19.96
C ASP A 208 4.11 3.63 20.25
N ILE A 209 4.94 3.78 19.21
CA ILE A 209 6.40 3.72 19.30
C ILE A 209 6.98 4.98 19.93
N PHE A 210 6.38 6.14 19.65
CA PHE A 210 6.86 7.44 20.10
C PHE A 210 5.86 8.07 21.08
N PRO A 211 6.10 8.01 22.40
CA PRO A 211 5.18 8.56 23.42
C PRO A 211 4.87 10.05 23.24
N LYS A 212 5.80 10.80 22.67
CA LYS A 212 5.61 12.22 22.34
C LYS A 212 4.47 12.47 21.32
N PHE A 213 4.17 11.45 20.50
CA PHE A 213 3.08 11.48 19.51
C PHE A 213 1.79 10.81 20.02
N ARG A 214 1.65 10.59 21.34
CA ARG A 214 0.47 9.93 21.91
C ARG A 214 -0.85 10.62 21.54
N PHE A 215 -0.83 11.97 21.47
CA PHE A 215 -1.98 12.73 20.95
C PHE A 215 -2.12 12.66 19.44
N GLY A 216 -1.08 12.22 18.72
CA GLY A 216 -1.04 12.13 17.28
C GLY A 216 -1.80 10.96 16.68
N LYS A 217 -2.28 9.98 17.47
CA LYS A 217 -2.98 8.79 16.91
C LYS A 217 -4.17 9.17 16.03
N LYS A 218 -5.00 10.08 16.50
CA LYS A 218 -6.14 10.61 15.74
C LYS A 218 -5.67 11.43 14.53
N TYR A 219 -4.56 12.16 14.69
CA TYR A 219 -3.97 12.95 13.63
C TYR A 219 -3.40 12.07 12.52
N PHE A 220 -2.59 11.04 12.84
CA PHE A 220 -2.07 10.08 11.87
C PHE A 220 -3.20 9.34 11.15
N PHE A 221 -4.25 8.96 11.87
CA PHE A 221 -5.43 8.34 11.27
C PHE A 221 -6.12 9.30 10.30
N ALA A 222 -6.38 10.56 10.71
CA ALA A 222 -6.99 11.56 9.85
C ALA A 222 -6.17 11.82 8.60
N VAL A 223 -4.85 11.98 8.71
CA VAL A 223 -3.94 12.13 7.58
C VAL A 223 -4.02 10.94 6.63
N SER A 224 -3.98 9.71 7.16
CA SER A 224 -4.08 8.50 6.34
C SER A 224 -5.40 8.44 5.56
N VAL A 225 -6.52 8.79 6.20
CA VAL A 225 -7.83 8.84 5.56
C VAL A 225 -7.89 9.93 4.50
N THR A 226 -7.36 11.12 4.78
CA THR A 226 -7.32 12.23 3.81
C THR A 226 -6.48 11.86 2.58
N VAL A 227 -5.32 11.26 2.79
CA VAL A 227 -4.46 10.79 1.68
C VAL A 227 -5.16 9.70 0.89
N ALA A 228 -5.82 8.73 1.54
CA ALA A 228 -6.58 7.69 0.87
C ALA A 228 -7.74 8.26 0.03
N ALA A 229 -8.44 9.27 0.54
CA ALA A 229 -9.49 9.97 -0.22
C ALA A 229 -8.90 10.71 -1.43
N ALA A 230 -7.80 11.44 -1.26
CA ALA A 230 -7.11 12.11 -2.37
C ALA A 230 -6.64 11.11 -3.44
N MET A 231 -6.12 9.95 -3.01
CA MET A 231 -5.71 8.87 -3.92
C MET A 231 -6.91 8.29 -4.67
N LEU A 232 -8.07 8.10 -4.03
CA LEU A 232 -9.30 7.65 -4.68
C LEU A 232 -9.68 8.57 -5.85
N PHE A 233 -9.76 9.88 -5.58
CA PHE A 233 -10.09 10.87 -6.62
C PHE A 233 -9.03 10.90 -7.72
N GLY A 234 -7.76 10.88 -7.37
CA GLY A 234 -6.66 10.86 -8.33
C GLY A 234 -6.72 9.63 -9.24
N VAL A 235 -6.92 8.44 -8.70
CA VAL A 235 -6.96 7.20 -9.47
C VAL A 235 -8.17 7.12 -10.39
N ILE A 236 -9.34 7.62 -9.96
CA ILE A 236 -10.51 7.72 -10.85
C ILE A 236 -10.24 8.71 -11.98
N SER A 237 -9.57 9.84 -11.69
CA SER A 237 -9.28 10.86 -12.69
C SER A 237 -8.24 10.42 -13.73
N SER A 238 -7.39 9.44 -13.43
CA SER A 238 -6.49 8.83 -14.43
C SER A 238 -7.25 7.91 -15.40
N GLY A 239 -8.42 7.42 -15.02
CA GLY A 239 -9.22 6.47 -15.78
C GLY A 239 -8.69 5.04 -15.84
N ASN A 240 -7.57 4.76 -15.18
CA ASN A 240 -6.94 3.42 -15.18
C ASN A 240 -7.61 2.45 -14.19
N CYS A 241 -8.34 2.98 -13.21
CA CYS A 241 -9.02 2.20 -12.19
C CYS A 241 -10.37 2.85 -11.85
N TYR A 242 -11.36 2.03 -11.63
CA TYR A 242 -12.67 2.50 -11.16
C TYR A 242 -12.67 2.72 -9.65
N GLY A 243 -13.57 3.58 -9.19
CA GLY A 243 -13.72 3.88 -7.76
C GLY A 243 -14.05 2.64 -6.94
N SER A 244 -14.91 1.74 -7.44
CA SER A 244 -15.24 0.47 -6.78
C SER A 244 -14.00 -0.42 -6.60
N GLU A 245 -13.12 -0.52 -7.60
CA GLU A 245 -11.89 -1.32 -7.56
C GLU A 245 -10.93 -0.79 -6.50
N PHE A 246 -10.82 0.54 -6.40
CA PHE A 246 -10.04 1.19 -5.35
C PHE A 246 -10.59 0.84 -3.95
N ILE A 247 -11.92 0.97 -3.76
CA ILE A 247 -12.55 0.64 -2.47
C ILE A 247 -12.41 -0.84 -2.12
N TYR A 248 -12.50 -1.76 -3.09
CA TYR A 248 -12.21 -3.18 -2.85
C TYR A 248 -10.76 -3.40 -2.42
N GLY A 249 -9.79 -2.76 -3.08
CA GLY A 249 -8.39 -2.81 -2.69
C GLY A 249 -8.17 -2.27 -1.26
N LEU A 250 -8.80 -1.14 -0.95
CA LEU A 250 -8.77 -0.53 0.39
C LEU A 250 -9.37 -1.48 1.44
N ALA A 251 -10.52 -2.10 1.16
CA ALA A 251 -11.16 -3.03 2.09
C ALA A 251 -10.30 -4.27 2.34
N VAL A 252 -9.75 -4.87 1.29
CA VAL A 252 -8.83 -6.02 1.41
C VAL A 252 -7.61 -5.66 2.24
N GLY A 253 -6.95 -4.55 1.95
CA GLY A 253 -5.78 -4.10 2.70
C GLY A 253 -6.10 -3.84 4.18
N CYS A 254 -7.25 -3.22 4.50
CA CYS A 254 -7.72 -3.00 5.86
C CYS A 254 -8.00 -4.31 6.60
N ILE A 255 -8.68 -5.27 5.95
CA ILE A 255 -8.98 -6.59 6.54
C ILE A 255 -7.68 -7.33 6.85
N VAL A 256 -6.75 -7.39 5.89
CA VAL A 256 -5.46 -8.05 6.06
C VAL A 256 -4.65 -7.40 7.18
N LEU A 257 -4.59 -6.07 7.23
CA LEU A 257 -3.87 -5.34 8.27
C LEU A 257 -4.47 -5.63 9.66
N PHE A 258 -5.80 -5.64 9.78
CA PHE A 258 -6.49 -5.95 11.03
C PHE A 258 -6.26 -7.40 11.47
N MET A 259 -6.42 -8.37 10.57
CA MET A 259 -6.21 -9.79 10.87
C MET A 259 -4.78 -10.07 11.30
N THR A 260 -3.79 -9.48 10.60
CA THR A 260 -2.37 -9.62 10.90
C THR A 260 -2.03 -9.00 12.25
N SER A 261 -2.56 -7.82 12.55
CA SER A 261 -2.38 -7.18 13.87
C SER A 261 -2.92 -8.07 14.99
N SER A 262 -4.15 -8.56 14.83
CA SER A 262 -4.77 -9.45 15.83
C SER A 262 -4.01 -10.76 16.02
N PHE A 263 -3.44 -11.32 14.93
CA PHE A 263 -2.65 -12.54 14.98
C PHE A 263 -1.31 -12.35 15.71
N VAL A 264 -0.62 -11.25 15.42
CA VAL A 264 0.67 -10.93 16.05
C VAL A 264 0.48 -10.61 17.52
N GLU A 265 -0.62 -9.92 17.90
CA GLU A 265 -0.93 -9.62 19.30
C GLU A 265 -1.25 -10.86 20.16
N LYS A 266 -1.82 -11.92 19.57
CA LYS A 266 -2.12 -13.16 20.31
C LYS A 266 -0.91 -14.05 20.57
N LYS A 267 0.17 -13.89 19.79
CA LYS A 267 1.37 -14.73 19.89
C LYS A 267 2.44 -14.20 20.87
N GLU A 268 2.29 -12.97 21.34
CA GLU A 268 3.14 -12.34 22.36
C GLU A 268 2.45 -12.35 23.73
#